data_ae012a3efd9da795fd8f9296ec3e5742
#
_entry.id   ae012a3efd9da795fd8f9296ec3e5742
#
_cell.length_a   1.000
_cell.length_b   1.000
_cell.length_c   1.000
_cell.angle_alpha   90.00
_cell.angle_beta   90.00
_cell.angle_gamma   90.00
#
_symmetry.space_group_name_H-M   'P 1'
#
loop_
_entity.id
_entity.type
_entity.pdbx_description
1 polymer ?
#
loop_
_entity_poly.entity_id
_entity_poly.type
_entity_poly.pdbx_seq_one_letter_code
_entity_poly.pdbx_strand_id
1 'polypeptide(L)'
;VSEWGHNSAKTVHLMTEAERRVYADRAVYLGDPDFFKVPIAQLTNDLYVKERMSNFNPSKATPSMEVREGILLAAESEQTTHLSIVDQQGNAVSVTTTLNDSYGSRVVVAGSGFLLNNEMDDFTSKVGSPNMFGLVQGPQNAIAPGKRMLSSMTPTIFLENGSAALMLGTPGGSTIFTSIYQV
;
A
#
# COMPACT_ATOMS: atom_id res chain seq x y z
N VAL A 1 -2.49 -20.05 9.81
CA VAL A 1 -1.42 -19.95 8.79
C VAL A 1 -0.25 -20.84 9.18
N SER A 2 0.23 -20.78 10.44
CA SER A 2 1.35 -21.61 10.92
C SER A 2 1.18 -23.11 10.68
N GLU A 3 -0.05 -23.63 10.76
CA GLU A 3 -0.37 -25.04 10.53
C GLU A 3 -0.37 -25.43 9.04
N TRP A 4 -0.50 -24.46 8.14
CA TRP A 4 -0.59 -24.72 6.69
C TRP A 4 0.78 -24.67 5.99
N GLY A 5 1.78 -24.12 6.67
CA GLY A 5 3.13 -23.92 6.16
C GLY A 5 3.29 -22.65 5.33
N HIS A 6 4.49 -22.10 5.35
CA HIS A 6 4.87 -20.91 4.59
C HIS A 6 4.74 -21.18 3.09
N ASN A 7 4.12 -20.25 2.36
CA ASN A 7 3.90 -20.34 0.91
C ASN A 7 3.14 -21.58 0.41
N SER A 8 2.42 -22.28 1.28
CA SER A 8 1.50 -23.32 0.81
C SER A 8 0.35 -22.71 0.00
N ALA A 9 -0.25 -23.48 -0.90
CA ALA A 9 -1.40 -23.02 -1.70
C ALA A 9 -2.55 -22.48 -0.82
N LYS A 10 -2.78 -23.07 0.35
CA LYS A 10 -3.80 -22.60 1.32
C LYS A 10 -3.43 -21.26 1.93
N THR A 11 -2.16 -21.08 2.31
CA THR A 11 -1.67 -19.81 2.88
C THR A 11 -1.74 -18.70 1.83
N VAL A 12 -1.22 -18.95 0.63
CA VAL A 12 -1.27 -17.98 -0.47
C VAL A 12 -2.72 -17.60 -0.82
N HIS A 13 -3.62 -18.59 -0.88
CA HIS A 13 -5.04 -18.34 -1.14
C HIS A 13 -5.68 -17.43 -0.07
N LEU A 14 -5.46 -17.73 1.21
CA LEU A 14 -6.00 -16.91 2.31
C LEU A 14 -5.44 -15.48 2.26
N MET A 15 -4.12 -15.33 2.10
CA MET A 15 -3.47 -14.02 2.02
C MET A 15 -4.00 -13.20 0.86
N THR A 16 -4.08 -13.79 -0.34
CA THR A 16 -4.64 -13.12 -1.53
C THR A 16 -6.09 -12.68 -1.31
N GLU A 17 -6.92 -13.52 -0.70
CA GLU A 17 -8.31 -13.17 -0.39
C GLU A 17 -8.42 -12.03 0.62
N ALA A 18 -7.54 -11.98 1.62
CA ALA A 18 -7.46 -10.87 2.58
C ALA A 18 -6.99 -9.58 1.89
N GLU A 19 -5.91 -9.64 1.12
CA GLU A 19 -5.35 -8.50 0.40
C GLU A 19 -6.37 -7.88 -0.57
N ARG A 20 -7.12 -8.68 -1.33
CA ARG A 20 -8.17 -8.20 -2.23
C ARG A 20 -9.22 -7.36 -1.50
N ARG A 21 -9.60 -7.76 -0.28
CA ARG A 21 -10.55 -7.00 0.55
C ARG A 21 -9.94 -5.72 1.10
N VAL A 22 -8.67 -5.75 1.48
CA VAL A 22 -7.92 -4.57 1.91
C VAL A 22 -7.79 -3.54 0.79
N TYR A 23 -7.49 -3.96 -0.45
CA TYR A 23 -7.47 -3.05 -1.60
C TYR A 23 -8.85 -2.44 -1.89
N ALA A 24 -9.91 -3.22 -1.74
CA ALA A 24 -11.28 -2.71 -1.88
C ALA A 24 -11.58 -1.62 -0.85
N ASP A 25 -11.23 -1.87 0.41
CA ASP A 25 -11.42 -0.88 1.49
C ASP A 25 -10.52 0.34 1.32
N ARG A 26 -9.26 0.14 0.89
CA ARG A 26 -8.31 1.22 0.57
C ARG A 26 -8.89 2.21 -0.45
N ALA A 27 -9.48 1.69 -1.51
CA ALA A 27 -10.01 2.51 -2.60
C ALA A 27 -11.13 3.46 -2.15
N VAL A 28 -11.89 3.10 -1.10
CA VAL A 28 -13.07 3.83 -0.64
C VAL A 28 -12.81 4.63 0.64
N TYR A 29 -11.98 4.10 1.54
CA TYR A 29 -11.88 4.63 2.92
C TYR A 29 -10.57 5.33 3.23
N LEU A 30 -9.53 5.22 2.38
CA LEU A 30 -8.25 5.84 2.67
C LEU A 30 -8.02 7.13 1.86
N GLY A 31 -7.38 8.08 2.50
CA GLY A 31 -7.03 9.39 1.97
C GLY A 31 -6.25 10.19 3.01
N ASP A 32 -5.93 11.45 2.72
CA ASP A 32 -5.28 12.34 3.68
C ASP A 32 -6.21 12.60 4.87
N PRO A 33 -5.82 12.23 6.12
CA PRO A 33 -6.66 12.39 7.30
C PRO A 33 -6.95 13.85 7.66
N ASP A 34 -6.19 14.81 7.16
CA ASP A 34 -6.46 16.24 7.36
C ASP A 34 -7.62 16.73 6.48
N PHE A 35 -7.97 15.99 5.42
CA PHE A 35 -9.02 16.31 4.45
C PHE A 35 -10.21 15.34 4.48
N PHE A 36 -9.99 14.13 4.98
CA PHE A 36 -10.98 13.08 5.00
C PHE A 36 -10.90 12.27 6.30
N LYS A 37 -12.03 12.10 6.98
CA LYS A 37 -12.07 11.30 8.21
C LYS A 37 -11.93 9.82 7.90
N VAL A 38 -10.69 9.33 7.88
CA VAL A 38 -10.39 7.91 7.69
C VAL A 38 -10.91 7.09 8.88
N PRO A 39 -11.76 6.08 8.68
CA PRO A 39 -12.36 5.31 9.78
C PRO A 39 -11.42 4.22 10.32
N ILE A 40 -10.22 4.59 10.78
CA ILE A 40 -9.15 3.67 11.19
C ILE A 40 -9.66 2.67 12.24
N ALA A 41 -10.33 3.17 13.30
CA ALA A 41 -10.81 2.31 14.38
C ALA A 41 -11.83 1.24 13.91
N GLN A 42 -12.59 1.54 12.85
CA GLN A 42 -13.50 0.59 12.24
C GLN A 42 -12.75 -0.42 11.36
N LEU A 43 -11.85 0.06 10.49
CA LEU A 43 -11.10 -0.79 9.56
C LEU A 43 -10.18 -1.80 10.28
N THR A 44 -9.72 -1.46 11.49
CA THR A 44 -8.86 -2.32 12.32
C THR A 44 -9.63 -3.08 13.41
N ASN A 45 -10.95 -3.00 13.42
CA ASN A 45 -11.78 -3.70 14.41
C ASN A 45 -11.93 -5.18 14.06
N ASP A 46 -11.74 -6.07 15.02
CA ASP A 46 -11.82 -7.53 14.85
C ASP A 46 -13.15 -8.01 14.28
N LEU A 47 -14.27 -7.39 14.68
CA LEU A 47 -15.59 -7.77 14.19
C LEU A 47 -15.74 -7.39 12.71
N TYR A 48 -15.25 -6.20 12.33
CA TYR A 48 -15.21 -5.76 10.94
C TYR A 48 -14.37 -6.70 10.08
N VAL A 49 -13.15 -7.01 10.51
CA VAL A 49 -12.25 -7.93 9.78
C VAL A 49 -12.89 -9.31 9.63
N LYS A 50 -13.54 -9.85 10.67
CA LYS A 50 -14.27 -11.13 10.59
C LYS A 50 -15.44 -11.07 9.62
N GLU A 51 -16.20 -9.98 9.62
CA GLU A 51 -17.29 -9.76 8.67
C GLU A 51 -16.77 -9.70 7.23
N ARG A 52 -15.68 -8.95 6.99
CA ARG A 52 -15.03 -8.85 5.67
C ARG A 52 -14.57 -10.22 5.14
N MET A 53 -14.18 -11.14 6.01
CA MET A 53 -13.75 -12.50 5.67
C MET A 53 -14.89 -13.54 5.75
N SER A 54 -16.12 -13.16 6.05
CA SER A 54 -17.23 -14.10 6.29
C SER A 54 -17.59 -14.97 5.09
N ASN A 55 -17.36 -14.48 3.87
CA ASN A 55 -17.59 -15.20 2.62
C ASN A 55 -16.33 -15.91 2.08
N PHE A 56 -15.24 -15.96 2.85
CA PHE A 56 -14.04 -16.69 2.46
C PHE A 56 -14.33 -18.19 2.32
N ASN A 57 -13.92 -18.76 1.20
CA ASN A 57 -14.02 -20.19 0.94
C ASN A 57 -12.62 -20.79 0.74
N PRO A 58 -12.16 -21.73 1.58
CA PRO A 58 -10.80 -22.27 1.51
C PRO A 58 -10.50 -23.10 0.26
N SER A 59 -11.53 -23.44 -0.52
CA SER A 59 -11.41 -24.29 -1.72
C SER A 59 -11.73 -23.55 -3.03
N LYS A 60 -12.18 -22.31 -2.95
CA LYS A 60 -12.62 -21.55 -4.14
C LYS A 60 -12.36 -20.06 -3.95
N ALA A 61 -11.74 -19.43 -4.95
CA ALA A 61 -11.57 -17.97 -4.98
C ALA A 61 -12.93 -17.24 -5.02
N THR A 62 -13.07 -16.19 -4.26
CA THR A 62 -14.22 -15.28 -4.30
C THR A 62 -14.27 -14.61 -5.67
N PRO A 63 -15.38 -14.63 -6.42
CA PRO A 63 -15.51 -13.90 -7.68
C PRO A 63 -15.21 -12.40 -7.47
N SER A 64 -14.47 -11.77 -8.38
CA SER A 64 -14.04 -10.36 -8.22
C SER A 64 -15.21 -9.40 -8.08
N MET A 65 -16.36 -9.71 -8.70
CA MET A 65 -17.58 -8.91 -8.59
C MET A 65 -18.22 -8.94 -7.18
N GLU A 66 -17.87 -9.94 -6.37
CA GLU A 66 -18.37 -10.11 -4.99
C GLU A 66 -17.42 -9.46 -3.97
N VAL A 67 -16.15 -9.29 -4.32
CA VAL A 67 -15.20 -8.46 -3.55
C VAL A 67 -15.45 -7.01 -3.95
N ARG A 68 -16.53 -6.42 -3.43
CA ARG A 68 -16.95 -5.07 -3.79
C ARG A 68 -15.90 -4.05 -3.44
N GLU A 69 -15.90 -2.97 -4.25
CA GLU A 69 -15.04 -1.80 -4.23
C GLU A 69 -13.63 -2.11 -4.82
N GLY A 70 -13.32 -1.57 -5.99
CA GLY A 70 -12.03 -1.59 -6.65
C GLY A 70 -11.71 -2.82 -7.52
N ILE A 71 -12.00 -2.75 -8.81
CA ILE A 71 -11.44 -3.69 -9.80
C ILE A 71 -10.01 -3.24 -10.07
N LEU A 72 -9.04 -4.09 -9.76
CA LEU A 72 -7.64 -3.83 -10.05
C LEU A 72 -7.15 -4.77 -11.14
N LEU A 73 -6.71 -4.20 -12.22
CA LEU A 73 -5.73 -4.79 -13.13
C LEU A 73 -4.51 -3.86 -13.06
N ALA A 74 -3.59 -4.14 -12.15
CA ALA A 74 -2.35 -3.39 -12.04
C ALA A 74 -1.29 -4.00 -12.95
N ALA A 75 -0.72 -3.18 -13.83
CA ALA A 75 0.61 -3.42 -14.35
C ALA A 75 1.60 -2.85 -13.31
N GLU A 76 2.48 -3.67 -12.77
CA GLU A 76 3.44 -3.27 -11.74
C GLU A 76 4.58 -2.47 -12.36
N SER A 77 4.94 -1.35 -11.72
CA SER A 77 6.17 -0.61 -11.98
C SER A 77 7.07 -0.68 -10.74
N GLU A 78 8.29 -1.17 -10.89
CA GLU A 78 9.26 -1.39 -9.80
C GLU A 78 10.15 -0.16 -9.53
N GLN A 79 9.58 1.01 -9.31
CA GLN A 79 10.29 2.29 -9.31
C GLN A 79 10.32 2.98 -7.94
N THR A 80 10.92 2.34 -6.95
CA THR A 80 11.02 2.87 -5.58
C THR A 80 12.35 2.43 -4.98
N THR A 81 12.88 3.16 -4.01
CA THR A 81 14.08 2.79 -3.25
C THR A 81 13.75 2.71 -1.77
N HIS A 82 14.27 1.68 -1.12
CA HIS A 82 14.17 1.53 0.33
C HIS A 82 15.55 1.38 0.96
N LEU A 83 15.71 1.95 2.16
CA LEU A 83 16.89 1.75 2.99
C LEU A 83 16.52 1.61 4.46
N SER A 84 17.24 0.73 5.17
CA SER A 84 17.14 0.54 6.61
C SER A 84 18.54 0.72 7.23
N ILE A 85 18.64 1.53 8.27
CA ILE A 85 19.90 1.85 8.94
C ILE A 85 19.71 1.73 10.45
N VAL A 86 20.69 1.12 11.13
CA VAL A 86 20.79 1.10 12.59
C VAL A 86 22.17 1.61 12.99
N ASP A 87 22.22 2.52 13.95
CA ASP A 87 23.48 2.98 14.51
C ASP A 87 23.96 2.10 15.69
N GLN A 88 25.15 2.43 16.21
CA GLN A 88 25.74 1.68 17.33
C GLN A 88 24.97 1.86 18.65
N GLN A 89 24.13 2.88 18.77
CA GLN A 89 23.27 3.15 19.91
C GLN A 89 21.91 2.45 19.82
N GLY A 90 21.63 1.78 18.67
CA GLY A 90 20.37 1.10 18.43
C GLY A 90 19.26 2.01 17.86
N ASN A 91 19.59 3.28 17.49
CA ASN A 91 18.63 4.11 16.78
C ASN A 91 18.40 3.52 15.37
N ALA A 92 17.14 3.36 14.99
CA ALA A 92 16.75 2.72 13.75
C ALA A 92 15.98 3.67 12.84
N VAL A 93 16.30 3.64 11.55
CA VAL A 93 15.61 4.40 10.50
C VAL A 93 15.23 3.46 9.37
N SER A 94 13.97 3.50 8.97
CA SER A 94 13.44 2.78 7.80
C SER A 94 12.83 3.81 6.85
N VAL A 95 13.38 3.96 5.65
CA VAL A 95 12.99 5.00 4.68
C VAL A 95 12.68 4.38 3.34
N THR A 96 11.50 4.71 2.83
CA THR A 96 11.13 4.45 1.44
C THR A 96 10.97 5.78 0.73
N THR A 97 11.60 5.93 -0.43
CA THR A 97 11.57 7.17 -1.22
C THR A 97 11.40 6.85 -2.71
N THR A 98 10.71 7.72 -3.42
CA THR A 98 10.43 7.52 -4.84
C THR A 98 10.30 8.86 -5.57
N LEU A 99 10.40 8.80 -6.88
CA LEU A 99 9.98 9.87 -7.80
C LEU A 99 8.65 9.51 -8.47
N ASN A 100 8.02 8.41 -8.06
CA ASN A 100 6.88 7.72 -8.62
C ASN A 100 7.25 6.89 -9.87
N ASP A 101 7.56 7.46 -11.02
CA ASP A 101 8.18 6.76 -12.17
C ASP A 101 9.72 6.83 -12.10
N SER A 102 10.45 5.99 -12.88
CA SER A 102 11.92 5.84 -12.90
C SER A 102 12.69 7.15 -12.90
N TYR A 103 12.23 8.09 -13.69
CA TYR A 103 12.81 9.43 -13.85
C TYR A 103 11.80 10.52 -13.47
N GLY A 104 10.79 10.18 -12.68
CA GLY A 104 9.72 11.06 -12.27
C GLY A 104 9.04 11.73 -13.46
N SER A 105 8.90 13.05 -13.42
CA SER A 105 8.34 13.84 -14.53
C SER A 105 9.30 14.00 -15.72
N ARG A 106 10.51 13.47 -15.65
CA ARG A 106 11.60 13.64 -16.63
C ARG A 106 12.07 15.09 -16.79
N VAL A 107 11.74 15.93 -15.82
CA VAL A 107 12.18 17.34 -15.75
C VAL A 107 13.37 17.44 -14.82
N VAL A 108 14.48 17.97 -15.32
CA VAL A 108 15.70 18.26 -14.54
C VAL A 108 15.63 19.70 -14.07
N VAL A 109 15.87 19.94 -12.78
CA VAL A 109 15.96 21.30 -12.24
C VAL A 109 17.29 21.92 -12.65
N ALA A 110 17.23 22.99 -13.46
CA ALA A 110 18.41 23.68 -13.94
C ALA A 110 19.26 24.23 -12.77
N GLY A 111 20.58 24.03 -12.84
CA GLY A 111 21.53 24.47 -11.83
C GLY A 111 21.68 23.54 -10.61
N SER A 112 20.69 22.74 -10.29
CA SER A 112 20.73 21.79 -9.17
C SER A 112 20.92 20.35 -9.61
N GLY A 113 20.51 20.01 -10.83
CA GLY A 113 20.78 18.71 -11.47
C GLY A 113 19.93 17.54 -10.99
N PHE A 114 18.92 17.75 -10.13
CA PHE A 114 18.01 16.70 -9.69
C PHE A 114 16.73 16.63 -10.54
N LEU A 115 16.11 15.46 -10.56
CA LEU A 115 14.83 15.22 -11.24
C LEU A 115 13.64 15.58 -10.35
N LEU A 116 12.59 16.13 -10.95
CA LEU A 116 11.30 16.30 -10.28
C LEU A 116 10.49 15.01 -10.33
N ASN A 117 9.75 14.73 -9.27
CA ASN A 117 8.82 13.60 -9.22
C ASN A 117 7.59 13.83 -10.12
N ASN A 118 6.79 12.79 -10.33
CA ASN A 118 5.48 12.84 -10.98
C ASN A 118 4.36 12.26 -10.07
N GLU A 119 4.50 12.41 -8.75
CA GLU A 119 3.60 11.81 -7.74
C GLU A 119 2.19 12.41 -7.73
N MET A 120 1.92 13.46 -8.52
CA MET A 120 0.56 13.97 -8.72
C MET A 120 -0.38 12.90 -9.31
N ASP A 121 0.16 11.87 -9.97
CA ASP A 121 -0.61 10.73 -10.48
C ASP A 121 -1.14 9.81 -9.38
N ASP A 122 -0.59 9.88 -8.17
CA ASP A 122 -1.09 9.13 -7.01
C ASP A 122 -2.40 9.70 -6.45
N PHE A 123 -2.77 10.92 -6.81
CA PHE A 123 -4.10 11.44 -6.55
C PHE A 123 -5.14 10.84 -7.49
N THR A 124 -6.39 10.87 -7.07
CA THR A 124 -7.53 10.64 -7.97
C THR A 124 -7.71 11.83 -8.90
N SER A 125 -7.14 11.75 -10.10
CA SER A 125 -7.33 12.76 -11.14
C SER A 125 -8.73 12.71 -11.74
N LYS A 126 -9.30 11.48 -11.84
CA LYS A 126 -10.67 11.23 -12.29
C LYS A 126 -11.23 10.02 -11.55
N VAL A 127 -12.33 10.22 -10.81
CA VAL A 127 -13.00 9.13 -10.07
C VAL A 127 -13.40 8.00 -11.02
N GLY A 128 -13.10 6.76 -10.62
CA GLY A 128 -13.38 5.57 -11.41
C GLY A 128 -12.38 5.28 -12.54
N SER A 129 -11.35 6.11 -12.71
CA SER A 129 -10.25 5.85 -13.64
C SER A 129 -9.01 5.40 -12.89
N PRO A 130 -8.23 4.44 -13.43
CA PRO A 130 -6.99 4.00 -12.81
C PRO A 130 -5.89 5.06 -12.99
N ASN A 131 -4.96 5.13 -12.01
CA ASN A 131 -3.68 5.82 -12.17
C ASN A 131 -2.68 4.96 -12.97
N MET A 132 -1.43 5.40 -13.11
CA MET A 132 -0.39 4.66 -13.85
C MET A 132 -0.11 3.26 -13.27
N PHE A 133 -0.40 3.03 -11.98
CA PHE A 133 -0.26 1.74 -11.31
C PHE A 133 -1.56 0.91 -11.34
N GLY A 134 -2.56 1.30 -12.13
CA GLY A 134 -3.84 0.61 -12.21
C GLY A 134 -4.75 0.77 -10.99
N LEU A 135 -4.38 1.60 -10.00
CA LEU A 135 -5.18 1.83 -8.80
C LEU A 135 -6.36 2.74 -9.12
N VAL A 136 -7.57 2.24 -8.91
CA VAL A 136 -8.79 3.04 -8.93
C VAL A 136 -9.07 3.51 -7.51
N GLN A 137 -9.19 4.82 -7.33
CA GLN A 137 -9.38 5.44 -6.02
C GLN A 137 -10.62 6.34 -6.02
N GLY A 138 -11.19 6.55 -4.84
CA GLY A 138 -12.39 7.35 -4.66
C GLY A 138 -12.10 8.86 -4.57
N PRO A 139 -13.17 9.67 -4.44
CA PRO A 139 -13.06 11.13 -4.39
C PRO A 139 -12.32 11.64 -3.14
N GLN A 140 -12.18 10.84 -2.08
CA GLN A 140 -11.45 11.20 -0.87
C GLN A 140 -9.96 11.42 -1.12
N ASN A 141 -9.39 10.86 -2.20
CA ASN A 141 -8.02 11.09 -2.65
C ASN A 141 -7.92 12.07 -3.84
N ALA A 142 -8.98 12.83 -4.14
CA ALA A 142 -8.94 13.85 -5.20
C ALA A 142 -7.95 14.98 -4.85
N ILE A 143 -7.37 15.58 -5.88
CA ILE A 143 -6.40 16.69 -5.75
C ILE A 143 -7.05 17.88 -5.02
N ALA A 144 -6.32 18.44 -4.03
CA ALA A 144 -6.66 19.70 -3.37
C ALA A 144 -5.39 20.41 -2.92
N PRO A 145 -5.39 21.76 -2.82
CA PRO A 145 -4.24 22.50 -2.32
C PRO A 145 -3.83 22.06 -0.90
N GLY A 146 -2.55 21.80 -0.68
CA GLY A 146 -2.01 21.39 0.61
C GLY A 146 -2.30 19.94 1.02
N LYS A 147 -2.98 19.17 0.18
CA LYS A 147 -3.33 17.77 0.43
C LYS A 147 -2.20 16.83 0.03
N ARG A 148 -2.01 15.79 0.84
CA ARG A 148 -1.10 14.67 0.55
C ARG A 148 -1.85 13.58 -0.25
N MET A 149 -1.17 12.99 -1.23
CA MET A 149 -1.69 11.83 -1.95
C MET A 149 -1.64 10.57 -1.08
N LEU A 150 -2.46 9.59 -1.41
CA LEU A 150 -2.44 8.26 -0.80
C LEU A 150 -1.25 7.46 -1.35
N SER A 151 -0.31 7.12 -0.47
CA SER A 151 0.89 6.35 -0.80
C SER A 151 0.75 4.87 -0.45
N SER A 152 1.42 4.00 -1.21
CA SER A 152 1.60 2.59 -0.89
C SER A 152 2.95 2.31 -0.20
N MET A 153 3.81 3.31 -0.06
CA MET A 153 5.08 3.17 0.67
C MET A 153 4.83 2.82 2.14
N THR A 154 5.47 1.75 2.60
CA THR A 154 5.24 1.17 3.93
C THR A 154 6.57 0.83 4.60
N PRO A 155 7.42 1.83 4.91
CA PRO A 155 8.59 1.58 5.74
C PRO A 155 8.13 1.11 7.12
N THR A 156 8.64 -0.04 7.57
CA THR A 156 8.13 -0.72 8.78
C THR A 156 9.28 -1.05 9.72
N ILE A 157 9.09 -0.79 11.02
CA ILE A 157 9.99 -1.20 12.09
C ILE A 157 9.20 -2.00 13.10
N PHE A 158 9.62 -3.24 13.35
CA PHE A 158 9.12 -4.07 14.44
C PHE A 158 10.00 -3.90 15.68
N LEU A 159 9.36 -3.71 16.82
CA LEU A 159 10.04 -3.59 18.10
C LEU A 159 9.86 -4.87 18.91
N GLU A 160 10.94 -5.34 19.53
CA GLU A 160 10.93 -6.37 20.55
C GLU A 160 11.55 -5.81 21.82
N ASN A 161 10.81 -5.85 22.92
CA ASN A 161 11.24 -5.30 24.22
C ASN A 161 11.70 -3.84 24.15
N GLY A 162 11.09 -3.03 23.27
CA GLY A 162 11.41 -1.62 23.08
C GLY A 162 12.62 -1.32 22.19
N SER A 163 13.26 -2.34 21.61
CA SER A 163 14.37 -2.23 20.67
C SER A 163 13.92 -2.62 19.26
N ALA A 164 14.53 -2.02 18.23
CA ALA A 164 14.29 -2.40 16.84
C ALA A 164 14.78 -3.85 16.61
N ALA A 165 13.85 -4.75 16.28
CA ALA A 165 14.13 -6.16 16.02
C ALA A 165 14.16 -6.50 14.53
N LEU A 166 13.29 -5.86 13.73
CA LEU A 166 13.21 -6.07 12.29
C LEU A 166 12.81 -4.78 11.60
N MET A 167 13.47 -4.47 10.50
CA MET A 167 13.15 -3.32 9.64
C MET A 167 12.92 -3.80 8.23
N LEU A 168 11.81 -3.41 7.66
CA LEU A 168 11.38 -3.85 6.35
C LEU A 168 10.97 -2.68 5.48
N GLY A 169 11.20 -2.84 4.21
CA GLY A 169 10.69 -2.01 3.13
C GLY A 169 11.13 -2.57 1.79
N THR A 170 10.44 -2.18 0.74
CA THR A 170 10.73 -2.65 -0.61
C THR A 170 10.29 -1.61 -1.63
N PRO A 171 10.90 -1.57 -2.83
CA PRO A 171 10.24 -1.02 -4.02
C PRO A 171 9.06 -1.91 -4.44
N GLY A 172 8.23 -1.46 -5.39
CA GLY A 172 7.14 -2.28 -5.93
C GLY A 172 5.82 -1.53 -6.18
N GLY A 173 5.82 -0.21 -6.22
CA GLY A 173 4.63 0.61 -6.52
C GLY A 173 3.45 0.23 -5.63
N SER A 174 2.32 -0.17 -6.24
CA SER A 174 1.11 -0.53 -5.52
C SER A 174 1.25 -1.79 -4.64
N THR A 175 2.23 -2.67 -4.89
CA THR A 175 2.41 -3.93 -4.16
C THR A 175 3.37 -3.84 -2.98
N ILE A 176 3.89 -2.66 -2.65
CA ILE A 176 4.85 -2.48 -1.55
C ILE A 176 4.31 -3.03 -0.23
N PHE A 177 3.10 -2.62 0.19
CA PHE A 177 2.57 -3.06 1.49
C PHE A 177 2.18 -4.54 1.52
N THR A 178 1.74 -5.12 0.39
CA THR A 178 1.45 -6.56 0.31
C THR A 178 2.72 -7.40 0.34
N SER A 179 3.82 -6.90 -0.24
CA SER A 179 5.14 -7.55 -0.14
C SER A 179 5.66 -7.54 1.31
N ILE A 180 5.52 -6.43 2.03
CA ILE A 180 5.87 -6.35 3.45
C ILE A 180 4.99 -7.28 4.30
N TYR A 181 3.72 -7.42 3.97
CA TYR A 181 2.78 -8.30 4.68
C TYR A 181 3.15 -9.80 4.57
N GLN A 182 3.90 -10.21 3.55
CA GLN A 182 4.32 -11.60 3.32
C GLN A 182 5.52 -12.03 4.17
N VAL A 183 6.22 -11.10 4.80
CA VAL A 183 7.38 -11.36 5.67
C VAL A 183 6.97 -11.55 7.11
#